data_c977d88d0355e754cf5b10f3429acec4
#
_entry.id   c977d88d0355e754cf5b10f3429acec4
#
_cell.length_a   1.000
_cell.length_b   1.000
_cell.length_c   1.000
_cell.angle_alpha   90.00
_cell.angle_beta   90.00
_cell.angle_gamma   90.00
#
_symmetry.space_group_name_H-M   'P 1'
#
loop_
_entity.id
_entity.type
_entity.pdbx_description
1 polymer ?
#
loop_
_entity_poly.entity_id
_entity_poly.type
_entity_poly.pdbx_seq_one_letter_code
_entity_poly.pdbx_strand_id
1 'polypeptide(L)'
;YGRGTADNKGQHSINLAALRAVRETRGGKLGFNAKFIIETGEEIGSPDLRAVCESHRRELAADLFIASDGPRLSAERPTIFLGCRGGLRIHLDVNLRDGGHHSGNWGGVLANAATVLSNAIASLVNVKGQMQLEALKPPRISNAIRNVLADVKVEPTADEPQLSPNWGEEGLSPAERLYAWNTLEVLAMSSGNIASPANAIPGEAHAVLQLRFVVGTRIEQAVDAVRKHLHANGFPMVEVKAAQSFAASRTDFDSPWINWAAESIQQTTGKAPAILPNFGGSLPNDVFSEGLGLP
;
A
#
# COMPACT_ATOMS: atom_id res chain seq x y z
N TYR A 1 -15.32 -17.51 14.29
CA TYR A 1 -13.98 -16.95 14.07
C TYR A 1 -13.43 -17.48 12.74
N GLY A 2 -12.84 -16.60 11.91
CA GLY A 2 -12.20 -16.97 10.65
C GLY A 2 -11.88 -15.77 9.77
N ARG A 3 -11.10 -16.01 8.70
CA ARG A 3 -10.80 -15.02 7.67
C ARG A 3 -12.09 -14.45 7.07
N GLY A 4 -12.16 -13.14 6.88
CA GLY A 4 -13.32 -12.44 6.31
C GLY A 4 -14.50 -12.22 7.26
N THR A 5 -14.43 -12.63 8.55
CA THR A 5 -15.56 -12.51 9.48
C THR A 5 -15.83 -11.05 9.85
N ALA A 6 -14.80 -10.30 10.24
CA ALA A 6 -14.88 -8.87 10.48
C ALA A 6 -14.50 -8.11 9.21
N ASP A 7 -13.37 -8.42 8.67
CA ASP A 7 -12.82 -7.94 7.42
C ASP A 7 -13.09 -8.96 6.29
N ASN A 8 -14.09 -8.71 5.35
CA ASN A 8 -14.92 -7.52 5.54
C ASN A 8 -16.44 -7.82 5.53
N LYS A 9 -16.86 -9.06 5.89
CA LYS A 9 -18.30 -9.42 6.01
C LYS A 9 -19.02 -8.59 7.09
N GLY A 10 -18.28 -8.13 8.12
CA GLY A 10 -18.81 -7.23 9.14
C GLY A 10 -19.29 -5.93 8.52
N GLN A 11 -18.48 -5.26 7.71
CA GLN A 11 -18.83 -4.03 7.03
C GLN A 11 -20.00 -4.22 6.06
N HIS A 12 -20.00 -5.30 5.27
CA HIS A 12 -21.13 -5.64 4.38
C HIS A 12 -22.45 -5.78 5.16
N SER A 13 -22.42 -6.48 6.30
CA SER A 13 -23.59 -6.66 7.14
C SER A 13 -24.12 -5.33 7.69
N ILE A 14 -23.25 -4.42 8.09
CA ILE A 14 -23.60 -3.08 8.58
C ILE A 14 -24.24 -2.26 7.45
N ASN A 15 -23.67 -2.27 6.25
CA ASN A 15 -24.18 -1.54 5.11
C ASN A 15 -25.57 -2.01 4.70
N LEU A 16 -25.80 -3.32 4.67
CA LEU A 16 -27.11 -3.91 4.35
C LEU A 16 -28.15 -3.57 5.44
N ALA A 17 -27.75 -3.59 6.73
CA ALA A 17 -28.63 -3.21 7.83
C ALA A 17 -28.98 -1.71 7.76
N ALA A 18 -28.04 -0.84 7.45
CA ALA A 18 -28.27 0.60 7.27
C ALA A 18 -29.28 0.87 6.14
N LEU A 19 -29.15 0.23 4.99
CA LEU A 19 -30.10 0.37 3.89
C LEU A 19 -31.50 -0.14 4.24
N ARG A 20 -31.58 -1.25 4.97
CA ARG A 20 -32.86 -1.75 5.47
C ARG A 20 -33.53 -0.72 6.38
N ALA A 21 -32.79 -0.15 7.33
CA ALA A 21 -33.30 0.88 8.23
C ALA A 21 -33.78 2.12 7.48
N VAL A 22 -33.01 2.61 6.49
CA VAL A 22 -33.41 3.74 5.64
C VAL A 22 -34.70 3.44 4.89
N ARG A 23 -34.81 2.24 4.30
CA ARG A 23 -36.00 1.83 3.55
C ARG A 23 -37.23 1.73 4.45
N GLU A 24 -37.09 1.19 5.64
CA GLU A 24 -38.19 1.07 6.60
C GLU A 24 -38.68 2.44 7.08
N THR A 25 -37.76 3.35 7.43
CA THR A 25 -38.11 4.72 7.91
C THR A 25 -38.72 5.59 6.81
N ARG A 26 -38.46 5.28 5.54
CA ARG A 26 -38.96 6.01 4.36
C ARG A 26 -40.14 5.33 3.66
N GLY A 27 -40.90 4.51 4.37
CA GLY A 27 -42.10 3.87 3.82
C GLY A 27 -41.85 2.92 2.67
N GLY A 28 -40.75 2.19 2.70
CA GLY A 28 -40.40 1.15 1.72
C GLY A 28 -39.52 1.64 0.56
N LYS A 29 -39.13 2.93 0.52
CA LYS A 29 -38.28 3.52 -0.53
C LYS A 29 -36.95 4.00 0.02
N LEU A 30 -35.86 3.86 -0.75
CA LEU A 30 -34.57 4.43 -0.36
C LEU A 30 -34.51 5.94 -0.60
N GLY A 31 -35.16 6.44 -1.65
CA GLY A 31 -35.03 7.83 -2.09
C GLY A 31 -33.78 8.11 -2.96
N PHE A 32 -33.01 7.07 -3.26
CA PHE A 32 -31.86 7.07 -4.15
C PHE A 32 -31.68 5.67 -4.76
N ASN A 33 -30.89 5.56 -5.80
CA ASN A 33 -30.51 4.29 -6.39
C ASN A 33 -29.25 3.75 -5.69
N ALA A 34 -29.27 2.47 -5.35
CA ALA A 34 -28.12 1.80 -4.77
C ALA A 34 -27.74 0.58 -5.62
N LYS A 35 -26.45 0.45 -5.87
CA LYS A 35 -25.84 -0.69 -6.55
C LYS A 35 -24.81 -1.29 -5.63
N PHE A 36 -24.71 -2.61 -5.59
CA PHE A 36 -23.77 -3.34 -4.78
C PHE A 36 -22.90 -4.22 -5.63
N ILE A 37 -21.60 -4.16 -5.39
CA ILE A 37 -20.65 -5.16 -5.84
C ILE A 37 -20.09 -5.82 -4.59
N ILE A 38 -20.17 -7.12 -4.53
CA ILE A 38 -19.53 -7.95 -3.51
C ILE A 38 -18.64 -8.93 -4.27
N GLU A 39 -17.34 -8.78 -4.09
CA GLU A 39 -16.38 -9.72 -4.64
C GLU A 39 -15.72 -10.53 -3.51
N THR A 40 -15.13 -11.66 -3.81
CA THR A 40 -14.60 -12.59 -2.82
C THR A 40 -13.11 -12.87 -2.98
N GLY A 41 -12.44 -12.12 -3.84
CA GLY A 41 -11.05 -12.32 -4.22
C GLY A 41 -10.10 -11.22 -3.75
N GLU A 42 -10.52 -10.26 -2.90
CA GLU A 42 -9.69 -9.12 -2.49
C GLU A 42 -8.37 -9.57 -1.89
N GLU A 43 -8.38 -10.51 -0.98
CA GLU A 43 -7.20 -11.05 -0.27
C GLU A 43 -6.16 -11.75 -1.18
N ILE A 44 -6.55 -12.08 -2.40
CA ILE A 44 -5.65 -12.65 -3.43
C ILE A 44 -5.42 -11.69 -4.60
N GLY A 45 -5.80 -10.42 -4.45
CA GLY A 45 -5.55 -9.35 -5.41
C GLY A 45 -6.65 -9.12 -6.43
N SER A 46 -7.90 -9.46 -6.09
CA SER A 46 -9.11 -9.19 -6.90
C SER A 46 -8.97 -9.62 -8.36
N PRO A 47 -8.64 -10.89 -8.65
CA PRO A 47 -8.48 -11.36 -10.02
C PRO A 47 -9.76 -11.11 -10.82
N ASP A 48 -9.62 -10.65 -12.06
CA ASP A 48 -10.70 -10.36 -13.01
C ASP A 48 -11.68 -9.23 -12.61
N LEU A 49 -11.58 -8.62 -11.44
CA LEU A 49 -12.49 -7.55 -11.00
C LEU A 49 -12.56 -6.41 -12.04
N ARG A 50 -11.42 -5.99 -12.58
CA ARG A 50 -11.36 -4.93 -13.61
C ARG A 50 -12.14 -5.33 -14.85
N ALA A 51 -11.92 -6.53 -15.38
CA ALA A 51 -12.62 -7.02 -16.57
C ALA A 51 -14.13 -7.12 -16.35
N VAL A 52 -14.57 -7.60 -15.19
CA VAL A 52 -15.98 -7.64 -14.80
C VAL A 52 -16.57 -6.23 -14.74
N CYS A 53 -15.92 -5.31 -14.07
CA CYS A 53 -16.39 -3.92 -13.96
C CYS A 53 -16.47 -3.23 -15.33
N GLU A 54 -15.50 -3.43 -16.20
CA GLU A 54 -15.51 -2.89 -17.56
C GLU A 54 -16.64 -3.47 -18.41
N SER A 55 -16.90 -4.78 -18.32
CA SER A 55 -18.00 -5.43 -19.05
C SER A 55 -19.40 -4.98 -18.59
N HIS A 56 -19.52 -4.60 -17.32
CA HIS A 56 -20.77 -4.13 -16.71
C HIS A 56 -20.81 -2.60 -16.49
N ARG A 57 -19.97 -1.84 -17.19
CA ARG A 57 -19.81 -0.37 -17.00
C ARG A 57 -21.14 0.39 -16.98
N ARG A 58 -22.09 0.06 -17.85
CA ARG A 58 -23.40 0.73 -17.92
C ARG A 58 -24.26 0.42 -16.68
N GLU A 59 -24.21 -0.80 -16.21
CA GLU A 59 -24.95 -1.24 -15.03
C GLU A 59 -24.37 -0.65 -13.75
N LEU A 60 -23.07 -0.43 -13.73
CA LEU A 60 -22.32 0.11 -12.60
C LEU A 60 -22.22 1.65 -12.58
N ALA A 61 -22.72 2.33 -13.61
CA ALA A 61 -22.73 3.80 -13.64
C ALA A 61 -23.44 4.35 -12.40
N ALA A 62 -22.80 5.28 -11.69
CA ALA A 62 -23.28 5.89 -10.45
C ALA A 62 -22.70 7.30 -10.31
N ASP A 63 -23.22 8.09 -9.37
CA ASP A 63 -22.71 9.42 -9.06
C ASP A 63 -21.56 9.40 -8.06
N LEU A 64 -21.47 8.33 -7.25
CA LEU A 64 -20.51 8.18 -6.18
C LEU A 64 -20.23 6.70 -5.93
N PHE A 65 -18.95 6.39 -5.67
CA PHE A 65 -18.50 5.10 -5.15
C PHE A 65 -18.10 5.24 -3.67
N ILE A 66 -18.64 4.36 -2.83
CA ILE A 66 -18.27 4.26 -1.41
C ILE A 66 -17.72 2.85 -1.17
N ALA A 67 -16.43 2.75 -0.93
CA ALA A 67 -15.81 1.53 -0.43
C ALA A 67 -15.97 1.47 1.10
N SER A 68 -16.34 0.30 1.60
CA SER A 68 -16.51 0.08 3.04
C SER A 68 -15.48 -0.93 3.51
N ASP A 69 -14.25 -0.47 3.62
CA ASP A 69 -13.10 -1.27 4.03
C ASP A 69 -12.03 -0.39 4.68
N GLY A 70 -11.14 -1.01 5.45
CA GLY A 70 -10.04 -0.36 6.13
C GLY A 70 -10.31 0.01 7.59
N PRO A 71 -9.23 0.27 8.36
CA PRO A 71 -9.32 0.67 9.76
C PRO A 71 -9.73 2.13 9.89
N ARG A 72 -10.21 2.51 11.08
CA ARG A 72 -10.33 3.91 11.50
C ARG A 72 -9.05 4.36 12.18
N LEU A 73 -8.78 5.68 12.24
CA LEU A 73 -7.70 6.24 13.07
C LEU A 73 -7.84 5.86 14.55
N SER A 74 -9.07 5.87 15.03
CA SER A 74 -9.42 5.39 16.37
C SER A 74 -10.90 5.00 16.41
N ALA A 75 -11.29 4.25 17.42
CA ALA A 75 -12.71 3.91 17.66
C ALA A 75 -13.58 5.16 17.84
N GLU A 76 -13.00 6.25 18.37
CA GLU A 76 -13.70 7.47 18.73
C GLU A 76 -13.83 8.49 17.60
N ARG A 77 -12.99 8.39 16.55
CA ARG A 77 -12.97 9.37 15.47
C ARG A 77 -13.39 8.71 14.14
N PRO A 78 -14.53 9.12 13.56
CA PRO A 78 -14.89 8.69 12.21
C PRO A 78 -13.77 9.04 11.22
N THR A 79 -13.56 8.20 10.21
CA THR A 79 -12.45 8.38 9.27
C THR A 79 -12.94 8.22 7.84
N ILE A 80 -12.55 9.14 6.97
CA ILE A 80 -12.75 9.08 5.52
C ILE A 80 -11.37 8.95 4.88
N PHE A 81 -11.17 7.95 4.06
CA PHE A 81 -10.02 7.84 3.17
C PHE A 81 -10.44 8.28 1.77
N LEU A 82 -9.66 9.18 1.16
CA LEU A 82 -9.93 9.66 -0.20
C LEU A 82 -9.46 8.68 -1.27
N GLY A 83 -8.70 7.67 -0.89
CA GLY A 83 -8.18 6.62 -1.75
C GLY A 83 -7.21 5.72 -0.99
N CYS A 84 -6.33 5.04 -1.71
CA CYS A 84 -5.35 4.13 -1.13
C CYS A 84 -3.97 4.29 -1.77
N ARG A 85 -2.94 3.86 -1.05
CA ARG A 85 -1.61 3.72 -1.65
C ARG A 85 -1.60 2.54 -2.62
N GLY A 86 -0.81 2.67 -3.67
CA GLY A 86 -0.45 1.55 -4.52
C GLY A 86 0.60 0.66 -3.86
N GLY A 87 0.80 -0.50 -4.45
CA GLY A 87 1.81 -1.46 -4.03
C GLY A 87 2.51 -2.07 -5.23
N LEU A 88 3.83 -2.14 -5.20
CA LEU A 88 4.62 -2.88 -6.19
C LEU A 88 5.58 -3.79 -5.46
N ARG A 89 5.49 -5.08 -5.75
CA ARG A 89 6.43 -6.09 -5.27
C ARG A 89 7.58 -6.22 -6.25
N ILE A 90 8.81 -6.14 -5.73
CA ILE A 90 10.05 -6.22 -6.51
C ILE A 90 10.88 -7.37 -5.95
N HIS A 91 11.31 -8.27 -6.82
CA HIS A 91 12.26 -9.33 -6.50
C HIS A 91 13.65 -8.89 -6.92
N LEU A 92 14.62 -9.09 -6.05
CA LEU A 92 16.04 -8.94 -6.31
C LEU A 92 16.69 -10.32 -6.20
N ASP A 93 17.26 -10.79 -7.28
CA ASP A 93 17.91 -12.09 -7.36
C ASP A 93 19.39 -11.91 -7.70
N VAL A 94 20.25 -12.57 -6.93
CA VAL A 94 21.70 -12.66 -7.18
C VAL A 94 22.05 -14.11 -7.39
N ASN A 95 22.56 -14.44 -8.57
CA ASN A 95 23.12 -15.75 -8.88
C ASN A 95 24.51 -15.55 -9.48
N LEU A 96 25.53 -15.82 -8.69
CA LEU A 96 26.93 -15.66 -9.08
C LEU A 96 27.56 -16.95 -9.59
N ARG A 97 27.05 -18.10 -9.14
CA ARG A 97 27.56 -19.44 -9.47
C ARG A 97 26.72 -20.53 -8.82
N ASP A 98 26.83 -21.72 -9.35
CA ASP A 98 26.20 -22.92 -8.77
C ASP A 98 26.87 -23.33 -7.47
N GLY A 99 26.05 -23.61 -6.45
CA GLY A 99 26.45 -24.12 -5.16
C GLY A 99 27.27 -23.15 -4.30
N GLY A 100 27.77 -23.67 -3.19
CA GLY A 100 28.63 -22.95 -2.24
C GLY A 100 30.07 -23.50 -2.25
N HIS A 101 31.04 -22.63 -1.96
CA HIS A 101 32.46 -22.99 -1.91
C HIS A 101 33.05 -22.74 -0.54
N HIS A 102 33.89 -23.63 -0.04
CA HIS A 102 34.47 -23.59 1.31
C HIS A 102 35.13 -22.24 1.61
N SER A 103 34.65 -21.55 2.65
CA SER A 103 35.03 -20.17 2.99
C SER A 103 36.52 -20.06 3.38
N GLY A 104 37.10 -21.08 4.00
CA GLY A 104 38.53 -21.13 4.33
C GLY A 104 39.45 -21.16 3.11
N ASN A 105 38.98 -21.74 1.99
CA ASN A 105 39.78 -21.86 0.76
C ASN A 105 39.57 -20.67 -0.20
N TRP A 106 38.38 -20.09 -0.16
CA TRP A 106 37.91 -19.12 -1.16
C TRP A 106 37.48 -17.77 -0.59
N GLY A 107 37.51 -17.59 0.74
CA GLY A 107 37.20 -16.34 1.40
C GLY A 107 38.15 -15.22 0.97
N GLY A 108 37.58 -14.06 0.64
CA GLY A 108 38.33 -12.91 0.11
C GLY A 108 38.63 -12.97 -1.39
N VAL A 109 38.33 -14.11 -2.08
CA VAL A 109 38.61 -14.31 -3.52
C VAL A 109 37.32 -14.46 -4.29
N LEU A 110 36.32 -15.15 -3.74
CA LEU A 110 34.99 -15.27 -4.36
C LEU A 110 34.02 -14.25 -3.78
N ALA A 111 33.24 -13.65 -4.67
CA ALA A 111 32.14 -12.77 -4.28
C ALA A 111 31.07 -13.58 -3.51
N ASN A 112 30.53 -12.99 -2.45
CA ASN A 112 29.47 -13.56 -1.63
C ASN A 112 28.12 -12.95 -2.05
N ALA A 113 27.19 -13.80 -2.50
CA ALA A 113 25.89 -13.33 -2.99
C ALA A 113 25.09 -12.59 -1.90
N ALA A 114 25.15 -13.02 -0.64
CA ALA A 114 24.50 -12.33 0.47
C ALA A 114 25.07 -10.93 0.70
N THR A 115 26.39 -10.78 0.64
CA THR A 115 27.05 -9.48 0.77
C THR A 115 26.69 -8.55 -0.38
N VAL A 116 26.68 -9.05 -1.62
CA VAL A 116 26.26 -8.28 -2.80
C VAL A 116 24.83 -7.80 -2.64
N LEU A 117 23.87 -8.69 -2.30
CA LEU A 117 22.46 -8.35 -2.15
C LEU A 117 22.22 -7.35 -1.01
N SER A 118 22.88 -7.53 0.14
CA SER A 118 22.75 -6.61 1.28
C SER A 118 23.18 -5.19 0.94
N ASN A 119 24.32 -5.04 0.24
CA ASN A 119 24.79 -3.73 -0.19
C ASN A 119 23.95 -3.13 -1.32
N ALA A 120 23.41 -3.95 -2.22
CA ALA A 120 22.47 -3.52 -3.24
C ALA A 120 21.21 -2.94 -2.59
N ILE A 121 20.62 -3.61 -1.59
CA ILE A 121 19.47 -3.11 -0.82
C ILE A 121 19.85 -1.83 -0.07
N ALA A 122 21.02 -1.78 0.58
CA ALA A 122 21.48 -0.59 1.32
C ALA A 122 21.69 0.62 0.41
N SER A 123 21.92 0.41 -0.90
CA SER A 123 21.96 1.50 -1.88
C SER A 123 20.60 2.07 -2.24
N LEU A 124 19.52 1.28 -2.04
CA LEU A 124 18.13 1.69 -2.32
C LEU A 124 17.45 2.32 -1.10
N VAL A 125 17.73 1.79 0.10
CA VAL A 125 17.18 2.26 1.37
C VAL A 125 18.26 2.25 2.44
N ASN A 126 18.41 3.36 3.17
CA ASN A 126 19.47 3.49 4.16
C ASN A 126 19.09 2.89 5.52
N VAL A 127 20.02 2.94 6.48
CA VAL A 127 19.86 2.43 7.85
C VAL A 127 18.73 3.07 8.65
N LYS A 128 18.17 4.19 8.19
CA LYS A 128 17.01 4.86 8.79
C LYS A 128 15.69 4.57 8.04
N GLY A 129 15.69 3.67 7.05
CA GLY A 129 14.50 3.39 6.23
C GLY A 129 14.16 4.48 5.22
N GLN A 130 15.11 5.37 4.89
CA GLN A 130 14.92 6.44 3.91
C GLN A 130 15.31 5.96 2.53
N MET A 131 14.44 6.21 1.54
CA MET A 131 14.73 5.87 0.15
C MET A 131 15.86 6.72 -0.41
N GLN A 132 16.87 6.06 -0.98
CA GLN A 132 18.04 6.72 -1.59
C GLN A 132 17.84 6.98 -3.08
N LEU A 133 16.93 6.25 -3.74
CA LEU A 133 16.63 6.40 -5.15
C LEU A 133 15.52 7.43 -5.35
N GLU A 134 15.88 8.59 -5.89
CA GLU A 134 14.95 9.72 -6.10
C GLU A 134 13.76 9.35 -7.01
N ALA A 135 13.97 8.49 -7.99
CA ALA A 135 12.92 8.03 -8.90
C ALA A 135 11.78 7.25 -8.21
N LEU A 136 12.01 6.74 -7.00
CA LEU A 136 10.98 6.06 -6.19
C LEU A 136 10.28 7.01 -5.23
N LYS A 137 10.75 8.23 -5.06
CA LYS A 137 10.11 9.22 -4.18
C LYS A 137 8.86 9.78 -4.82
N PRO A 138 7.84 10.13 -4.01
CA PRO A 138 6.63 10.75 -4.53
C PRO A 138 6.86 12.21 -4.90
N PRO A 139 5.89 12.84 -5.59
CA PRO A 139 5.85 14.28 -5.70
C PRO A 139 5.84 14.96 -4.32
N ARG A 140 6.23 16.22 -4.29
CA ARG A 140 6.19 17.02 -3.06
C ARG A 140 4.77 17.02 -2.46
N ILE A 141 4.68 16.77 -1.15
CA ILE A 141 3.41 16.82 -0.42
C ILE A 141 2.81 18.24 -0.54
N SER A 142 1.59 18.34 -1.07
CA SER A 142 0.90 19.61 -1.23
C SER A 142 0.45 20.21 0.11
N ASN A 143 0.21 21.52 0.15
CA ASN A 143 -0.32 22.18 1.33
C ASN A 143 -1.70 21.63 1.73
N ALA A 144 -2.54 21.27 0.76
CA ALA A 144 -3.85 20.65 1.05
C ALA A 144 -3.69 19.34 1.84
N ILE A 145 -2.76 18.48 1.41
CA ILE A 145 -2.46 17.22 2.13
C ILE A 145 -1.88 17.52 3.52
N ARG A 146 -0.96 18.47 3.64
CA ARG A 146 -0.39 18.84 4.94
C ARG A 146 -1.44 19.36 5.91
N ASN A 147 -2.37 20.18 5.42
CA ASN A 147 -3.45 20.74 6.24
C ASN A 147 -4.37 19.65 6.79
N VAL A 148 -4.79 18.67 5.98
CA VAL A 148 -5.66 17.58 6.48
C VAL A 148 -4.92 16.61 7.39
N LEU A 149 -3.59 16.52 7.32
CA LEU A 149 -2.79 15.68 8.19
C LEU A 149 -2.29 16.38 9.46
N ALA A 150 -2.48 17.71 9.58
CA ALA A 150 -1.89 18.50 10.67
C ALA A 150 -2.39 18.09 12.07
N ASP A 151 -3.63 17.63 12.18
CA ASP A 151 -4.24 17.15 13.43
C ASP A 151 -4.30 15.61 13.53
N VAL A 152 -3.72 14.91 12.55
CA VAL A 152 -3.70 13.45 12.53
C VAL A 152 -2.50 12.93 13.34
N LYS A 153 -2.81 12.30 14.45
CA LYS A 153 -1.83 11.60 15.27
C LYS A 153 -1.83 10.12 14.93
N VAL A 154 -0.66 9.56 14.74
CA VAL A 154 -0.44 8.11 14.61
C VAL A 154 -0.01 7.62 16.00
N GLU A 155 -0.98 7.20 16.78
CA GLU A 155 -0.77 6.72 18.16
C GLU A 155 -1.15 5.24 18.19
N PRO A 156 -0.18 4.33 18.30
CA PRO A 156 -0.48 2.90 18.38
C PRO A 156 -1.20 2.59 19.69
N THR A 157 -2.16 1.69 19.63
CA THR A 157 -2.82 1.11 20.81
C THR A 157 -1.87 0.17 21.56
N ALA A 158 -2.28 -0.33 22.72
CA ALA A 158 -1.45 -1.23 23.53
C ALA A 158 -1.08 -2.54 22.82
N ASP A 159 -1.93 -2.97 21.86
CA ASP A 159 -1.74 -4.21 21.09
C ASP A 159 -1.02 -3.99 19.78
N GLU A 160 -0.67 -2.74 19.43
CA GLU A 160 0.02 -2.37 18.20
C GLU A 160 1.52 -2.10 18.46
N PRO A 161 2.38 -2.24 17.43
CA PRO A 161 3.81 -2.00 17.59
C PRO A 161 4.10 -0.51 17.86
N GLN A 162 5.01 -0.25 18.80
CA GLN A 162 5.46 1.11 19.09
C GLN A 162 6.21 1.70 17.90
N LEU A 163 6.02 3.00 17.67
CA LEU A 163 6.73 3.70 16.60
C LEU A 163 8.25 3.75 16.86
N SER A 164 9.04 3.57 15.80
CA SER A 164 10.49 3.78 15.84
C SER A 164 10.80 5.28 15.65
N PRO A 165 11.29 6.01 16.66
CA PRO A 165 11.34 7.47 16.64
C PRO A 165 12.15 8.08 15.48
N ASN A 166 13.23 7.39 15.06
CA ASN A 166 14.16 7.88 14.04
C ASN A 166 14.05 7.14 12.71
N TRP A 167 12.95 6.45 12.47
CA TRP A 167 12.73 5.66 11.25
C TRP A 167 11.94 6.45 10.20
N GLY A 168 12.34 6.29 8.95
CA GLY A 168 11.67 6.87 7.78
C GLY A 168 12.18 8.24 7.37
N GLU A 169 11.52 8.84 6.39
CA GLU A 169 11.95 10.09 5.76
C GLU A 169 12.03 11.24 6.76
N GLU A 170 13.12 12.00 6.70
CA GLU A 170 13.41 13.10 7.62
C GLU A 170 12.53 14.33 7.30
N GLY A 171 12.14 15.07 8.33
CA GLY A 171 11.31 16.26 8.18
C GLY A 171 9.82 16.00 7.93
N LEU A 172 9.39 14.74 7.90
CA LEU A 172 7.99 14.35 7.79
C LEU A 172 7.46 13.84 9.13
N SER A 173 6.22 14.22 9.45
CA SER A 173 5.48 13.66 10.59
C SER A 173 5.16 12.16 10.34
N PRO A 174 4.86 11.37 11.39
CA PRO A 174 4.40 9.99 11.21
C PRO A 174 3.19 9.86 10.30
N ALA A 175 2.24 10.81 10.37
CA ALA A 175 1.07 10.83 9.50
C ALA A 175 1.44 11.09 8.03
N GLU A 176 2.36 12.03 7.77
CA GLU A 176 2.84 12.28 6.41
C GLU A 176 3.57 11.07 5.83
N ARG A 177 4.41 10.38 6.62
CA ARG A 177 5.10 9.16 6.20
C ARG A 177 4.14 8.03 5.86
N LEU A 178 3.09 7.86 6.66
CA LEU A 178 2.13 6.77 6.48
C LEU A 178 1.11 7.03 5.38
N TYR A 179 0.59 8.26 5.28
CA TYR A 179 -0.55 8.58 4.41
C TYR A 179 -0.22 9.41 3.18
N ALA A 180 0.99 9.96 3.08
CA ALA A 180 1.35 10.88 1.99
C ALA A 180 2.75 10.67 1.41
N TRP A 181 3.46 9.60 1.81
CA TRP A 181 4.82 9.32 1.35
C TRP A 181 4.96 7.89 0.84
N ASN A 182 5.99 7.65 0.03
CA ASN A 182 6.34 6.30 -0.41
C ASN A 182 7.26 5.62 0.59
N THR A 183 7.20 4.30 0.67
CA THR A 183 8.09 3.49 1.49
C THR A 183 8.55 2.27 0.73
N LEU A 184 9.80 1.85 0.95
CA LEU A 184 10.39 0.65 0.39
C LEU A 184 10.79 -0.27 1.53
N GLU A 185 10.09 -1.39 1.67
CA GLU A 185 10.28 -2.34 2.77
C GLU A 185 10.87 -3.66 2.27
N VAL A 186 11.77 -4.26 3.02
CA VAL A 186 12.26 -5.62 2.77
C VAL A 186 11.32 -6.60 3.46
N LEU A 187 10.52 -7.34 2.70
CA LEU A 187 9.58 -8.31 3.25
C LEU A 187 10.23 -9.66 3.57
N ALA A 188 11.19 -10.06 2.73
CA ALA A 188 11.92 -11.31 2.91
C ALA A 188 13.31 -11.19 2.30
N MET A 189 14.26 -11.92 2.89
CA MET A 189 15.62 -12.06 2.37
C MET A 189 16.16 -13.44 2.72
N SER A 190 16.84 -14.08 1.79
CA SER A 190 17.43 -15.41 2.01
C SER A 190 18.74 -15.59 1.28
N SER A 191 19.67 -16.32 1.92
CA SER A 191 20.92 -16.80 1.32
C SER A 191 21.52 -17.87 2.23
N GLY A 192 21.99 -18.97 1.66
CA GLY A 192 22.44 -20.13 2.45
C GLY A 192 21.31 -20.79 3.24
N ASN A 193 21.66 -21.63 4.23
CA ASN A 193 20.71 -22.30 5.10
C ASN A 193 20.99 -21.97 6.57
N ILE A 194 20.13 -21.14 7.18
CA ILE A 194 20.32 -20.69 8.57
C ILE A 194 20.12 -21.82 9.60
N ALA A 195 19.28 -22.81 9.30
CA ALA A 195 19.01 -23.94 10.20
C ALA A 195 20.17 -24.96 10.22
N SER A 196 21.00 -24.96 9.15
CA SER A 196 22.19 -25.83 9.05
C SER A 196 23.27 -25.07 8.27
N PRO A 197 23.97 -24.12 8.92
CA PRO A 197 24.96 -23.30 8.24
C PRO A 197 26.18 -24.14 7.85
N ALA A 198 26.55 -24.07 6.58
CA ALA A 198 27.77 -24.68 6.07
C ALA A 198 28.93 -23.68 6.07
N ASN A 199 30.20 -24.17 6.16
CA ASN A 199 31.37 -23.31 5.97
C ASN A 199 31.59 -22.99 4.49
N ALA A 200 30.57 -22.47 3.82
CA ALA A 200 30.55 -22.22 2.39
C ALA A 200 30.10 -20.79 2.08
N ILE A 201 30.75 -20.14 1.09
CA ILE A 201 30.33 -18.87 0.53
C ILE A 201 29.13 -19.15 -0.39
N PRO A 202 27.92 -18.65 -0.11
CA PRO A 202 26.77 -18.91 -0.96
C PRO A 202 26.93 -18.26 -2.35
N GLY A 203 26.49 -18.99 -3.38
CA GLY A 203 26.44 -18.51 -4.76
C GLY A 203 25.21 -17.70 -5.08
N GLU A 204 24.14 -17.85 -4.29
CA GLU A 204 22.82 -17.24 -4.53
C GLU A 204 22.32 -16.47 -3.32
N ALA A 205 21.52 -15.42 -3.60
CA ALA A 205 20.77 -14.67 -2.61
C ALA A 205 19.52 -14.06 -3.24
N HIS A 206 18.45 -13.98 -2.46
CA HIS A 206 17.14 -13.50 -2.92
C HIS A 206 16.56 -12.52 -1.92
N ALA A 207 15.88 -11.48 -2.42
CA ALA A 207 15.07 -10.59 -1.58
C ALA A 207 13.75 -10.23 -2.26
N VAL A 208 12.75 -10.00 -1.43
CA VAL A 208 11.44 -9.49 -1.84
C VAL A 208 11.23 -8.13 -1.19
N LEU A 209 11.12 -7.10 -2.01
CA LEU A 209 10.85 -5.74 -1.59
C LEU A 209 9.40 -5.36 -1.89
N GLN A 210 8.83 -4.50 -1.05
CA GLN A 210 7.52 -3.89 -1.26
C GLN A 210 7.66 -2.37 -1.32
N LEU A 211 7.42 -1.80 -2.49
CA LEU A 211 7.23 -0.35 -2.63
C LEU A 211 5.75 -0.04 -2.39
N ARG A 212 5.45 0.75 -1.35
CA ARG A 212 4.14 1.40 -1.17
C ARG A 212 4.25 2.82 -1.69
N PHE A 213 3.31 3.24 -2.54
CA PHE A 213 3.43 4.53 -3.23
C PHE A 213 2.10 5.28 -3.27
N VAL A 214 2.18 6.59 -3.32
CA VAL A 214 1.03 7.49 -3.46
C VAL A 214 0.82 7.91 -4.90
N VAL A 215 -0.35 8.45 -5.20
CA VAL A 215 -0.71 9.02 -6.51
C VAL A 215 0.33 10.05 -6.96
N GLY A 216 0.68 10.01 -8.24
CA GLY A 216 1.70 10.87 -8.86
C GLY A 216 3.11 10.26 -8.87
N THR A 217 3.31 9.11 -8.25
CA THR A 217 4.56 8.33 -8.39
C THR A 217 4.60 7.68 -9.79
N ARG A 218 5.74 7.81 -10.48
CA ARG A 218 5.95 7.23 -11.83
C ARG A 218 6.26 5.74 -11.73
N ILE A 219 5.27 4.96 -11.34
CA ILE A 219 5.44 3.55 -10.96
C ILE A 219 5.86 2.66 -12.14
N GLU A 220 5.44 2.99 -13.35
CA GLU A 220 5.81 2.27 -14.58
C GLU A 220 7.32 2.31 -14.87
N GLN A 221 8.02 3.29 -14.33
CA GLN A 221 9.48 3.46 -14.46
C GLN A 221 10.25 2.87 -13.26
N ALA A 222 9.58 2.45 -12.20
CA ALA A 222 10.22 2.08 -10.94
C ALA A 222 11.22 0.92 -11.09
N VAL A 223 10.83 -0.16 -11.77
CA VAL A 223 11.69 -1.34 -11.95
C VAL A 223 12.95 -1.00 -12.76
N ASP A 224 12.79 -0.23 -13.82
CA ASP A 224 13.92 0.21 -14.66
C ASP A 224 14.82 1.19 -13.91
N ALA A 225 14.25 2.07 -13.09
CA ALA A 225 15.01 2.97 -12.24
C ALA A 225 15.84 2.20 -11.21
N VAL A 226 15.26 1.19 -10.55
CA VAL A 226 15.99 0.31 -9.63
C VAL A 226 17.12 -0.40 -10.33
N ARG A 227 16.86 -1.00 -11.50
CA ARG A 227 17.89 -1.71 -12.29
C ARG A 227 19.04 -0.77 -12.67
N LYS A 228 18.75 0.40 -13.20
CA LYS A 228 19.75 1.40 -13.56
C LYS A 228 20.57 1.88 -12.37
N HIS A 229 19.90 2.12 -11.24
CA HIS A 229 20.57 2.52 -10.01
C HIS A 229 21.53 1.43 -9.51
N LEU A 230 21.11 0.18 -9.47
CA LEU A 230 21.95 -0.93 -9.03
C LEU A 230 23.16 -1.10 -9.97
N HIS A 231 22.97 -1.03 -11.27
CA HIS A 231 24.10 -1.07 -12.24
C HIS A 231 25.08 0.07 -12.00
N ALA A 232 24.59 1.30 -11.84
CA ALA A 232 25.44 2.48 -11.63
C ALA A 232 26.22 2.42 -10.30
N ASN A 233 25.70 1.69 -9.30
CA ASN A 233 26.34 1.51 -8.00
C ASN A 233 27.17 0.21 -7.88
N GLY A 234 27.49 -0.44 -9.02
CA GLY A 234 28.37 -1.61 -9.04
C GLY A 234 27.70 -2.95 -8.79
N PHE A 235 26.36 -3.02 -8.91
CA PHE A 235 25.58 -4.25 -8.73
C PHE A 235 24.89 -4.73 -10.02
N PRO A 236 25.60 -4.83 -11.19
CA PRO A 236 24.99 -5.26 -12.45
C PRO A 236 24.53 -6.72 -12.43
N MET A 237 25.04 -7.52 -11.49
CA MET A 237 24.68 -8.93 -11.31
C MET A 237 23.36 -9.14 -10.58
N VAL A 238 22.73 -8.09 -10.05
CA VAL A 238 21.43 -8.17 -9.39
C VAL A 238 20.33 -8.11 -10.43
N GLU A 239 19.60 -9.20 -10.60
CA GLU A 239 18.41 -9.25 -11.44
C GLU A 239 17.23 -8.60 -10.71
N VAL A 240 16.48 -7.72 -11.40
CA VAL A 240 15.34 -6.99 -10.85
C VAL A 240 14.08 -7.38 -11.61
N LYS A 241 13.11 -7.95 -10.90
CA LYS A 241 11.83 -8.39 -11.48
C LYS A 241 10.65 -7.74 -10.75
N ALA A 242 9.67 -7.24 -11.50
CA ALA A 242 8.37 -6.89 -10.93
C ALA A 242 7.53 -8.14 -10.70
N ALA A 243 6.74 -8.12 -9.64
CA ALA A 243 5.71 -9.11 -9.39
C ALA A 243 4.33 -8.42 -9.29
N GLN A 244 3.55 -8.71 -8.26
CA GLN A 244 2.24 -8.14 -8.05
C GLN A 244 2.28 -6.61 -7.91
N SER A 245 1.36 -5.92 -8.60
CA SER A 245 1.20 -4.46 -8.53
C SER A 245 -0.28 -4.08 -8.36
N PHE A 246 -0.52 -3.09 -7.50
CA PHE A 246 -1.82 -2.41 -7.32
C PHE A 246 -1.61 -0.92 -7.56
N ALA A 247 -2.50 -0.27 -8.27
CA ALA A 247 -2.42 1.17 -8.49
C ALA A 247 -2.76 1.96 -7.22
N ALA A 248 -2.18 3.15 -7.09
CA ALA A 248 -2.65 4.12 -6.12
C ALA A 248 -3.85 4.86 -6.68
N SER A 249 -4.83 5.17 -5.83
CA SER A 249 -5.99 5.98 -6.22
C SER A 249 -6.26 7.06 -5.19
N ARG A 250 -6.87 8.16 -5.62
CA ARG A 250 -7.32 9.21 -4.71
C ARG A 250 -8.37 10.10 -5.36
N THR A 251 -9.50 10.28 -4.67
CA THR A 251 -10.50 11.30 -4.99
C THR A 251 -9.88 12.69 -4.84
N ASP A 252 -10.18 13.59 -5.77
CA ASP A 252 -9.71 14.96 -5.70
C ASP A 252 -10.25 15.66 -4.44
N PHE A 253 -9.40 16.45 -3.77
CA PHE A 253 -9.79 17.21 -2.58
C PHE A 253 -10.91 18.23 -2.84
N ASP A 254 -11.07 18.69 -4.08
CA ASP A 254 -12.12 19.62 -4.49
C ASP A 254 -13.46 18.92 -4.80
N SER A 255 -13.54 17.58 -4.65
CA SER A 255 -14.77 16.84 -4.87
C SER A 255 -15.85 17.24 -3.85
N PRO A 256 -17.07 17.63 -4.30
CA PRO A 256 -18.15 18.03 -3.40
C PRO A 256 -18.62 16.87 -2.51
N TRP A 257 -18.38 15.65 -2.90
CA TRP A 257 -18.73 14.45 -2.14
C TRP A 257 -17.98 14.32 -0.82
N ILE A 258 -16.77 14.87 -0.74
CA ILE A 258 -15.98 14.86 0.50
C ILE A 258 -16.68 15.69 1.58
N ASN A 259 -17.08 16.92 1.24
CA ASN A 259 -17.79 17.79 2.17
C ASN A 259 -19.15 17.19 2.55
N TRP A 260 -19.89 16.68 1.57
CA TRP A 260 -21.17 16.01 1.82
C TRP A 260 -21.02 14.83 2.79
N ALA A 261 -20.04 13.96 2.59
CA ALA A 261 -19.79 12.83 3.48
C ALA A 261 -19.38 13.28 4.89
N ALA A 262 -18.50 14.29 4.97
CA ALA A 262 -18.02 14.83 6.25
C ALA A 262 -19.17 15.46 7.06
N GLU A 263 -20.01 16.28 6.41
CA GLU A 263 -21.18 16.89 7.03
C GLU A 263 -22.21 15.83 7.50
N SER A 264 -22.48 14.83 6.66
CA SER A 264 -23.39 13.73 7.00
C SER A 264 -22.92 12.95 8.24
N ILE A 265 -21.61 12.65 8.30
CA ILE A 265 -21.01 11.98 9.44
C ILE A 265 -21.10 12.86 10.70
N GLN A 266 -20.75 14.13 10.58
CA GLN A 266 -20.79 15.06 11.70
C GLN A 266 -22.23 15.25 12.24
N GLN A 267 -23.21 15.39 11.37
CA GLN A 267 -24.63 15.50 11.76
C GLN A 267 -25.11 14.24 12.47
N THR A 268 -24.68 13.06 12.03
CA THR A 268 -25.13 11.78 12.58
C THR A 268 -24.42 11.43 13.88
N THR A 269 -23.12 11.71 13.98
CA THR A 269 -22.28 11.27 15.11
C THR A 269 -21.96 12.37 16.12
N GLY A 270 -22.20 13.64 15.75
CA GLY A 270 -21.74 14.79 16.52
C GLY A 270 -20.23 15.06 16.42
N LYS A 271 -19.48 14.27 15.64
CA LYS A 271 -18.01 14.34 15.53
C LYS A 271 -17.60 14.59 14.08
N ALA A 272 -16.71 15.54 13.87
CA ALA A 272 -16.08 15.74 12.55
C ALA A 272 -15.16 14.54 12.23
N PRO A 273 -15.28 13.95 11.03
CA PRO A 273 -14.39 12.87 10.64
C PRO A 273 -12.97 13.37 10.39
N ALA A 274 -11.99 12.50 10.56
CA ALA A 274 -10.68 12.70 9.97
C ALA A 274 -10.77 12.43 8.46
N ILE A 275 -10.17 13.31 7.67
CA ILE A 275 -10.05 13.13 6.22
C ILE A 275 -8.61 12.81 5.91
N LEU A 276 -8.36 11.63 5.36
CA LEU A 276 -7.02 11.13 5.05
C LEU A 276 -6.83 11.02 3.54
N PRO A 277 -5.69 11.50 3.00
CA PRO A 277 -5.45 11.49 1.56
C PRO A 277 -5.43 10.09 0.98
N ASN A 278 -4.91 9.14 1.73
CA ASN A 278 -4.81 7.74 1.31
C ASN A 278 -4.97 6.82 2.52
N PHE A 279 -5.56 5.66 2.31
CA PHE A 279 -5.37 4.51 3.17
C PHE A 279 -3.93 4.00 3.04
N GLY A 280 -3.34 3.52 4.13
CA GLY A 280 -1.95 3.06 4.16
C GLY A 280 -1.69 1.75 3.40
N GLY A 281 -2.71 0.90 3.26
CA GLY A 281 -2.69 -0.31 2.45
C GLY A 281 -3.01 -0.05 0.97
N SER A 282 -3.21 -1.13 0.21
CA SER A 282 -3.64 -1.07 -1.19
C SER A 282 -4.95 -1.82 -1.33
N LEU A 283 -5.89 -1.20 -2.03
CA LEU A 283 -7.21 -1.74 -2.36
C LEU A 283 -7.40 -1.59 -3.88
N PRO A 284 -8.28 -2.36 -4.53
CA PRO A 284 -8.55 -2.25 -5.96
C PRO A 284 -9.44 -1.05 -6.33
N ASN A 285 -9.30 0.07 -5.62
CA ASN A 285 -10.13 1.26 -5.80
C ASN A 285 -9.95 1.91 -7.18
N ASP A 286 -8.79 1.76 -7.79
CA ASP A 286 -8.50 2.23 -9.14
C ASP A 286 -9.40 1.60 -10.22
N VAL A 287 -9.91 0.40 -9.97
CA VAL A 287 -10.91 -0.24 -10.85
C VAL A 287 -12.18 0.61 -10.95
N PHE A 288 -12.58 1.23 -9.85
CA PHE A 288 -13.79 2.05 -9.77
C PHE A 288 -13.52 3.51 -10.12
N SER A 289 -12.48 4.11 -9.54
CA SER A 289 -12.17 5.53 -9.77
C SER A 289 -11.64 5.79 -11.18
N GLU A 290 -10.61 5.09 -11.63
CA GLU A 290 -10.04 5.28 -12.95
C GLU A 290 -10.76 4.43 -14.00
N GLY A 291 -11.05 3.18 -13.65
CA GLY A 291 -11.70 2.22 -14.54
C GLY A 291 -13.12 2.63 -14.91
N LEU A 292 -13.97 2.95 -13.96
CA LEU A 292 -15.37 3.35 -14.19
C LEU A 292 -15.58 4.88 -14.18
N GLY A 293 -14.61 5.67 -13.72
CA GLY A 293 -14.69 7.12 -13.62
C GLY A 293 -15.58 7.59 -12.46
N LEU A 294 -15.70 6.80 -11.38
CA LEU A 294 -16.51 7.13 -10.21
C LEU A 294 -15.67 7.90 -9.18
N PRO A 295 -16.22 9.03 -8.64
CA PRO A 295 -15.58 9.74 -7.53
C PRO A 295 -15.70 8.99 -6.22
#